data_58d0c31f4c3d32b5ff70701019dc35b1
#
_entry.id   58d0c31f4c3d32b5ff70701019dc35b1
#
_cell.length_a   1.000
_cell.length_b   1.000
_cell.length_c   1.000
_cell.angle_alpha   90.00
_cell.angle_beta   90.00
_cell.angle_gamma   90.00
#
_symmetry.space_group_name_H-M   'P 1'
#
loop_
_entity.id
_entity.type
_entity.pdbx_description
1 polymer ?
#
loop_
_entity_poly.entity_id
_entity_poly.type
_entity_poly.pdbx_seq_one_letter_code
_entity_poly.pdbx_strand_id
1 'polypeptide(L)'
;MFGEPLDRLQIGIAKSNPLFTYSPGVNNGGSFSTNVHYGLRVLGGSWLGEITNFNDVDSNGFSGLPNNQHDMLYIKVDAGTIRYRVHTVKSGWLDWVSKGDPNDMVNGCAGNPGEAIDGVQLYYTTPTGKTLSQAYYRSQTTARAGWLGVCCDDGTSIAVYDGWAGMFGEPLDRLQIGIAASNQFFD
;
A
#
# COMPACT_ATOMS: atom_id res chain seq x y z
N MET A 1 36.61 -1.94 -21.00
CA MET A 1 35.18 -2.21 -21.15
C MET A 1 34.63 -2.31 -19.73
N PHE A 2 33.97 -1.32 -19.23
CA PHE A 2 33.37 -1.34 -17.88
C PHE A 2 32.04 -2.08 -18.02
N GLY A 3 31.86 -3.13 -17.21
CA GLY A 3 30.63 -3.90 -17.19
C GLY A 3 29.44 -3.02 -16.77
N GLU A 4 28.27 -3.41 -17.21
CA GLU A 4 27.02 -2.74 -16.80
C GLU A 4 26.85 -2.83 -15.28
N PRO A 5 26.30 -1.80 -14.65
CA PRO A 5 26.04 -1.83 -13.21
C PRO A 5 25.11 -3.00 -12.86
N LEU A 6 25.36 -3.63 -11.73
CA LEU A 6 24.54 -4.71 -11.22
C LEU A 6 23.13 -4.17 -10.90
N ASP A 7 22.14 -4.63 -11.66
CA ASP A 7 20.74 -4.21 -11.49
C ASP A 7 20.07 -4.95 -10.31
N ARG A 8 20.38 -6.24 -10.14
CA ARG A 8 19.79 -7.05 -9.07
C ARG A 8 20.79 -8.05 -8.51
N LEU A 9 20.75 -8.25 -7.19
CA LEU A 9 21.50 -9.28 -6.48
C LEU A 9 20.53 -10.12 -5.63
N GLN A 10 20.51 -11.44 -5.86
CA GLN A 10 19.82 -12.39 -4.98
C GLN A 10 20.86 -13.26 -4.27
N ILE A 11 20.77 -13.33 -2.93
CA ILE A 11 21.64 -14.16 -2.10
C ILE A 11 20.78 -15.16 -1.35
N GLY A 12 21.03 -16.45 -1.55
CA GLY A 12 20.39 -17.53 -0.81
C GLY A 12 21.39 -18.30 0.04
N ILE A 13 21.04 -18.64 1.25
CA ILE A 13 21.82 -19.52 2.13
C ILE A 13 21.01 -20.80 2.35
N ALA A 14 21.52 -21.94 1.94
CA ALA A 14 20.84 -23.23 2.09
C ALA A 14 21.76 -24.29 2.69
N LYS A 15 21.15 -25.22 3.45
CA LYS A 15 21.88 -26.37 4.07
C LYS A 15 22.29 -27.45 3.05
N SER A 16 21.73 -27.46 1.86
CA SER A 16 22.05 -28.43 0.80
C SER A 16 21.79 -27.85 -0.59
N ASN A 17 22.55 -28.33 -1.57
CA ASN A 17 22.33 -28.06 -2.99
C ASN A 17 21.05 -28.78 -3.50
N PRO A 18 20.24 -28.18 -4.39
CA PRO A 18 20.63 -27.13 -5.33
C PRO A 18 20.44 -25.71 -4.83
N LEU A 19 21.51 -24.96 -4.83
CA LEU A 19 21.45 -23.53 -4.76
C LEU A 19 20.63 -23.03 -5.95
N PHE A 20 19.63 -22.16 -5.71
CA PHE A 20 18.81 -21.52 -6.76
C PHE A 20 17.58 -22.25 -7.30
N THR A 21 17.04 -23.25 -6.64
CA THR A 21 15.59 -23.37 -6.68
C THR A 21 15.04 -22.46 -5.60
N TYR A 22 14.84 -21.18 -5.91
CA TYR A 22 13.95 -20.36 -5.12
C TYR A 22 12.54 -20.91 -5.32
N SER A 23 12.14 -21.82 -4.47
CA SER A 23 10.76 -21.88 -4.06
C SER A 23 10.62 -20.75 -3.06
N PRO A 24 9.82 -19.72 -3.31
CA PRO A 24 9.38 -18.83 -2.24
C PRO A 24 8.93 -19.79 -1.15
N GLY A 25 9.55 -19.69 0.04
CA GLY A 25 9.37 -20.70 1.07
C GLY A 25 7.90 -20.99 1.19
N VAL A 26 7.49 -22.22 0.84
CA VAL A 26 6.18 -22.71 1.17
C VAL A 26 6.20 -22.75 2.69
N ASN A 27 5.86 -21.65 3.31
CA ASN A 27 5.47 -21.67 4.69
C ASN A 27 4.26 -22.58 4.71
N ASN A 28 4.42 -23.83 5.18
CA ASN A 28 3.34 -24.77 5.46
C ASN A 28 2.46 -24.25 6.62
N GLY A 29 2.44 -22.94 6.83
CA GLY A 29 1.49 -22.24 7.69
C GLY A 29 0.11 -22.35 7.05
N GLY A 30 -0.91 -22.69 7.86
CA GLY A 30 -2.30 -22.70 7.40
C GLY A 30 -2.71 -21.38 6.74
N SER A 31 -3.81 -21.38 6.02
CA SER A 31 -4.32 -20.19 5.33
C SER A 31 -4.29 -19.01 6.30
N PHE A 32 -3.64 -17.92 5.85
CA PHE A 32 -3.53 -16.70 6.61
C PHE A 32 -4.33 -15.61 5.91
N SER A 33 -5.17 -14.94 6.65
CA SER A 33 -5.87 -13.74 6.22
C SER A 33 -5.80 -12.69 7.33
N THR A 34 -5.80 -11.45 6.96
CA THR A 34 -5.85 -10.31 7.88
C THR A 34 -6.70 -9.21 7.27
N ASN A 35 -7.39 -8.45 8.10
CA ASN A 35 -8.05 -7.24 7.62
C ASN A 35 -7.06 -6.08 7.62
N VAL A 36 -7.26 -5.19 6.66
CA VAL A 36 -6.67 -3.86 6.62
C VAL A 36 -7.76 -2.82 6.86
N HIS A 37 -7.49 -1.88 7.75
CA HIS A 37 -8.37 -0.77 8.10
C HIS A 37 -7.68 0.54 7.72
N TYR A 38 -8.37 1.40 7.03
CA TYR A 38 -7.78 2.66 6.56
C TYR A 38 -8.82 3.75 6.39
N GLY A 39 -8.35 4.98 6.41
CA GLY A 39 -9.19 6.14 6.20
C GLY A 39 -8.41 7.33 5.68
N LEU A 40 -9.08 8.11 4.85
CA LEU A 40 -8.60 9.38 4.32
C LEU A 40 -9.27 10.55 5.04
N ARG A 41 -8.57 11.66 5.15
CA ARG A 41 -9.10 12.94 5.58
C ARG A 41 -9.28 13.84 4.36
N VAL A 42 -10.44 14.47 4.25
CA VAL A 42 -10.69 15.49 3.22
C VAL A 42 -9.71 16.65 3.43
N LEU A 43 -9.19 17.20 2.37
CA LEU A 43 -8.23 18.30 2.40
C LEU A 43 -8.72 19.47 3.26
N GLY A 44 -8.01 19.73 4.36
CA GLY A 44 -8.39 20.77 5.34
C GLY A 44 -9.70 20.50 6.10
N GLY A 45 -10.28 19.31 5.94
CA GLY A 45 -11.58 18.94 6.51
C GLY A 45 -11.50 17.88 7.62
N SER A 46 -12.46 16.97 7.62
CA SER A 46 -12.61 15.91 8.60
C SER A 46 -12.16 14.56 8.06
N TRP A 47 -11.87 13.64 8.98
CA TRP A 47 -11.70 12.22 8.65
C TRP A 47 -13.01 11.65 8.10
N LEU A 48 -12.88 10.84 7.07
CA LEU A 48 -13.95 9.98 6.57
C LEU A 48 -14.07 8.72 7.42
N GLY A 49 -15.16 7.97 7.26
CA GLY A 49 -15.36 6.70 7.95
C GLY A 49 -14.24 5.69 7.62
N GLU A 50 -13.88 4.86 8.62
CA GLU A 50 -12.93 3.77 8.42
C GLU A 50 -13.48 2.75 7.43
N ILE A 51 -12.64 2.33 6.49
CA ILE A 51 -12.91 1.24 5.56
C ILE A 51 -12.14 0.01 6.03
N THR A 52 -12.80 -1.14 6.01
CA THR A 52 -12.17 -2.44 6.26
C THR A 52 -12.10 -3.22 4.97
N ASN A 53 -10.89 -3.56 4.53
CA ASN A 53 -10.61 -4.16 3.22
C ASN A 53 -11.19 -3.27 2.09
N PHE A 54 -11.75 -3.87 1.03
CA PHE A 54 -12.48 -3.12 0.03
C PHE A 54 -13.59 -3.97 -0.58
N ASN A 55 -14.54 -3.33 -1.27
CA ASN A 55 -15.47 -3.97 -2.18
C ASN A 55 -15.76 -3.01 -3.36
N ASP A 56 -16.35 -3.52 -4.41
CA ASP A 56 -16.75 -2.74 -5.58
C ASP A 56 -18.28 -2.53 -5.64
N VAL A 57 -18.99 -2.79 -4.54
CA VAL A 57 -20.46 -2.79 -4.50
C VAL A 57 -21.02 -1.44 -4.07
N ASP A 58 -20.36 -0.77 -3.12
CA ASP A 58 -20.86 0.46 -2.51
C ASP A 58 -19.73 1.42 -2.07
N SER A 59 -20.13 2.57 -1.51
CA SER A 59 -19.20 3.59 -1.02
C SER A 59 -18.39 3.18 0.22
N ASN A 60 -18.69 2.05 0.85
CA ASN A 60 -17.90 1.51 1.95
C ASN A 60 -16.77 0.61 1.46
N GLY A 61 -16.66 0.41 0.17
CA GLY A 61 -15.62 -0.39 -0.46
C GLY A 61 -14.37 0.38 -0.86
N PHE A 62 -14.27 1.66 -0.55
CA PHE A 62 -13.09 2.49 -0.77
C PHE A 62 -13.03 3.62 0.25
N SER A 63 -11.82 4.09 0.57
CA SER A 63 -11.65 5.33 1.30
C SER A 63 -11.55 6.50 0.32
N GLY A 64 -12.21 7.58 0.61
CA GLY A 64 -12.25 8.80 -0.19
C GLY A 64 -13.66 9.34 -0.36
N LEU A 65 -13.76 10.62 -0.62
CA LEU A 65 -14.99 11.30 -0.99
C LEU A 65 -14.88 11.69 -2.47
N PRO A 66 -15.73 11.12 -3.36
CA PRO A 66 -15.63 11.36 -4.80
C PRO A 66 -15.55 12.83 -5.19
N ASN A 67 -14.63 13.16 -6.10
CA ASN A 67 -14.31 14.51 -6.58
C ASN A 67 -13.76 15.47 -5.50
N ASN A 68 -13.22 14.92 -4.41
CA ASN A 68 -12.56 15.69 -3.37
C ASN A 68 -11.08 15.29 -3.26
N GLN A 69 -10.28 16.23 -2.75
CA GLN A 69 -8.87 16.01 -2.45
C GLN A 69 -8.71 15.58 -0.99
N HIS A 70 -7.63 14.87 -0.69
CA HIS A 70 -7.33 14.34 0.63
C HIS A 70 -5.91 14.71 1.04
N ASP A 71 -5.67 14.91 2.34
CA ASP A 71 -4.39 15.39 2.86
C ASP A 71 -3.77 14.50 3.95
N MET A 72 -4.52 13.56 4.49
CA MET A 72 -4.01 12.61 5.49
C MET A 72 -4.56 11.21 5.24
N LEU A 73 -3.73 10.21 5.54
CA LEU A 73 -4.03 8.79 5.44
C LEU A 73 -3.58 8.07 6.72
N TYR A 74 -4.44 7.22 7.29
CA TYR A 74 -4.00 6.22 8.27
C TYR A 74 -4.30 4.81 7.76
N ILE A 75 -3.45 3.85 8.14
CA ILE A 75 -3.63 2.43 7.81
C ILE A 75 -3.19 1.58 9.01
N LYS A 76 -3.98 0.59 9.38
CA LYS A 76 -3.67 -0.43 10.39
C LYS A 76 -4.12 -1.80 9.92
N VAL A 77 -3.58 -2.86 10.52
CA VAL A 77 -3.89 -4.26 10.20
C VAL A 77 -4.17 -5.05 11.48
N ASP A 78 -5.02 -6.10 11.38
CA ASP A 78 -5.32 -6.96 12.54
C ASP A 78 -4.15 -7.87 12.90
N ALA A 79 -3.37 -8.30 11.91
CA ALA A 79 -2.19 -9.14 12.12
C ALA A 79 -1.08 -8.79 11.12
N GLY A 80 0.18 -9.01 11.53
CA GLY A 80 1.35 -8.53 10.81
C GLY A 80 1.67 -7.08 11.13
N THR A 81 2.45 -6.45 10.27
CA THR A 81 2.76 -5.02 10.37
C THR A 81 2.64 -4.37 9.01
N ILE A 82 2.26 -3.10 9.01
CA ILE A 82 2.20 -2.30 7.81
C ILE A 82 2.97 -1.00 8.02
N ARG A 83 3.74 -0.59 7.03
CA ARG A 83 4.29 0.75 6.93
C ARG A 83 3.78 1.40 5.66
N TYR A 84 3.57 2.68 5.70
CA TYR A 84 3.03 3.42 4.57
C TYR A 84 3.54 4.84 4.58
N ARG A 85 3.53 5.46 3.43
CA ARG A 85 3.81 6.88 3.25
C ARG A 85 2.98 7.45 2.12
N VAL A 86 2.90 8.75 2.06
CA VAL A 86 2.26 9.47 0.97
C VAL A 86 3.22 10.43 0.29
N HIS A 87 2.96 10.68 -0.99
CA HIS A 87 3.50 11.81 -1.72
C HIS A 87 2.45 12.91 -1.72
N THR A 88 2.87 14.15 -1.52
CA THR A 88 1.99 15.32 -1.65
C THR A 88 2.42 16.17 -2.82
N VAL A 89 1.46 16.83 -3.45
CA VAL A 89 1.71 17.73 -4.58
C VAL A 89 2.76 18.81 -4.25
N LYS A 90 2.83 19.23 -2.98
CA LYS A 90 3.70 20.33 -2.55
C LYS A 90 5.06 19.87 -2.03
N SER A 91 5.09 18.84 -1.19
CA SER A 91 6.30 18.43 -0.44
C SER A 91 6.97 17.17 -0.97
N GLY A 92 6.37 16.46 -1.93
CA GLY A 92 6.89 15.20 -2.42
C GLY A 92 6.67 14.04 -1.45
N TRP A 93 7.51 12.99 -1.51
CA TRP A 93 7.43 11.86 -0.60
C TRP A 93 7.74 12.28 0.83
N LEU A 94 6.82 11.93 1.74
CA LEU A 94 7.00 12.11 3.18
C LEU A 94 7.58 10.85 3.81
N ASP A 95 7.91 10.93 5.11
CA ASP A 95 8.46 9.83 5.87
C ASP A 95 7.48 8.67 6.05
N TRP A 96 8.02 7.47 6.26
CA TRP A 96 7.25 6.27 6.53
C TRP A 96 6.58 6.31 7.91
N VAL A 97 5.33 5.91 7.95
CA VAL A 97 4.51 5.74 9.15
C VAL A 97 4.17 4.27 9.32
N SER A 98 4.15 3.77 10.54
CA SER A 98 3.77 2.38 10.88
C SER A 98 2.65 2.29 11.92
N LYS A 99 2.21 3.42 12.48
CA LYS A 99 1.11 3.52 13.44
C LYS A 99 -0.13 4.03 12.72
N GLY A 100 -1.24 3.31 12.78
CA GLY A 100 -2.51 3.71 12.17
C GLY A 100 -3.44 4.34 13.21
N ASP A 101 -3.19 5.59 13.59
CA ASP A 101 -3.97 6.30 14.63
C ASP A 101 -4.41 7.67 14.12
N PRO A 102 -5.67 7.84 13.72
CA PRO A 102 -6.17 9.12 13.21
C PRO A 102 -6.19 10.25 14.25
N ASN A 103 -6.02 9.93 15.55
CA ASN A 103 -5.93 10.93 16.60
C ASN A 103 -4.51 11.47 16.82
N ASP A 104 -3.50 10.77 16.31
CA ASP A 104 -2.10 11.21 16.33
C ASP A 104 -1.68 11.68 14.93
N MET A 105 -1.99 12.91 14.60
CA MET A 105 -1.72 13.47 13.27
C MET A 105 -0.23 13.71 12.99
N VAL A 106 0.65 13.52 13.97
CA VAL A 106 2.09 13.73 13.80
C VAL A 106 2.81 12.42 13.50
N ASN A 107 2.47 11.33 14.22
CA ASN A 107 3.17 10.06 14.10
C ASN A 107 2.23 8.89 13.74
N GLY A 108 0.93 9.09 13.81
CA GLY A 108 -0.09 8.07 13.58
C GLY A 108 -0.63 8.03 12.17
N CYS A 109 -0.34 9.05 11.35
CA CYS A 109 -0.88 9.23 10.01
C CYS A 109 0.21 9.71 9.06
N ALA A 110 0.08 9.38 7.78
CA ALA A 110 0.90 9.94 6.71
C ALA A 110 0.16 11.11 6.05
N GLY A 111 0.87 12.20 5.80
CA GLY A 111 0.33 13.39 5.16
C GLY A 111 0.73 14.67 5.88
N ASN A 112 0.42 15.78 5.24
CA ASN A 112 0.56 17.12 5.81
C ASN A 112 -0.79 17.83 5.74
N PRO A 113 -1.33 18.34 6.86
CA PRO A 113 -2.58 19.09 6.83
C PRO A 113 -2.56 20.23 5.80
N GLY A 114 -3.52 20.19 4.87
CA GLY A 114 -3.65 21.19 3.81
C GLY A 114 -2.78 20.95 2.57
N GLU A 115 -2.09 19.81 2.46
CA GLU A 115 -1.34 19.42 1.26
C GLU A 115 -1.99 18.19 0.61
N ALA A 116 -2.48 18.36 -0.62
CA ALA A 116 -3.13 17.27 -1.34
C ALA A 116 -2.16 16.09 -1.58
N ILE A 117 -2.62 14.89 -1.21
CA ILE A 117 -1.94 13.63 -1.53
C ILE A 117 -2.12 13.37 -3.04
N ASP A 118 -1.07 12.90 -3.71
CA ASP A 118 -1.10 12.47 -5.11
C ASP A 118 -0.34 11.14 -5.34
N GLY A 119 0.20 10.55 -4.27
CA GLY A 119 0.81 9.22 -4.30
C GLY A 119 0.74 8.52 -2.94
N VAL A 120 0.58 7.20 -2.98
CA VAL A 120 0.51 6.32 -1.79
C VAL A 120 1.43 5.14 -2.00
N GLN A 121 2.24 4.81 -1.00
CA GLN A 121 3.11 3.64 -1.00
C GLN A 121 2.95 2.87 0.31
N LEU A 122 2.81 1.56 0.20
CA LEU A 122 2.62 0.67 1.35
C LEU A 122 3.64 -0.48 1.29
N TYR A 123 3.90 -1.06 2.46
CA TYR A 123 4.62 -2.32 2.61
C TYR A 123 4.04 -3.12 3.76
N TYR A 124 3.56 -4.33 3.47
CA TYR A 124 3.02 -5.24 4.47
C TYR A 124 4.05 -6.31 4.83
N THR A 125 4.17 -6.63 6.11
CA THR A 125 5.01 -7.74 6.60
C THR A 125 4.14 -8.79 7.27
N THR A 126 4.09 -9.98 6.67
CA THR A 126 3.37 -11.14 7.19
C THR A 126 3.96 -11.62 8.51
N PRO A 127 3.15 -12.03 9.49
CA PRO A 127 3.65 -12.64 10.73
C PRO A 127 4.49 -13.89 10.45
N THR A 128 5.53 -14.10 11.25
CA THR A 128 6.40 -15.27 11.14
C THR A 128 5.60 -16.56 11.19
N GLY A 129 5.90 -17.51 10.29
CA GLY A 129 5.26 -18.81 10.21
C GLY A 129 3.89 -18.83 9.52
N LYS A 130 3.45 -17.72 8.95
CA LYS A 130 2.22 -17.64 8.14
C LYS A 130 2.54 -17.63 6.65
N THR A 131 1.54 -17.98 5.82
CA THR A 131 1.65 -17.87 4.36
C THR A 131 1.92 -16.44 3.98
N LEU A 132 2.97 -16.22 3.18
CA LEU A 132 3.37 -14.89 2.74
C LEU A 132 2.20 -14.19 2.06
N SER A 133 1.92 -12.99 2.52
CA SER A 133 0.89 -12.12 1.98
C SER A 133 1.48 -10.73 1.73
N GLN A 134 0.88 -10.00 0.82
CA GLN A 134 1.30 -8.67 0.41
C GLN A 134 0.11 -7.73 0.33
N ALA A 135 0.35 -6.44 0.41
CA ALA A 135 -0.70 -5.45 0.16
C ALA A 135 -0.86 -5.25 -1.35
N TYR A 136 -2.08 -5.38 -1.83
CA TYR A 136 -2.51 -4.97 -3.16
C TYR A 136 -3.41 -3.76 -3.03
N TYR A 137 -3.17 -2.74 -3.84
CA TYR A 137 -3.90 -1.49 -3.72
C TYR A 137 -3.97 -0.75 -5.04
N ARG A 138 -4.98 0.09 -5.18
CA ARG A 138 -5.15 0.99 -6.32
C ARG A 138 -5.74 2.31 -5.88
N SER A 139 -5.54 3.33 -6.69
CA SER A 139 -6.08 4.66 -6.45
C SER A 139 -6.83 5.19 -7.66
N GLN A 140 -7.66 6.18 -7.42
CA GLN A 140 -8.22 7.04 -8.43
C GLN A 140 -7.85 8.48 -8.10
N THR A 141 -7.60 9.30 -9.11
CA THR A 141 -7.32 10.73 -8.95
C THR A 141 -8.55 11.57 -9.28
N THR A 142 -8.58 12.79 -8.80
CA THR A 142 -9.66 13.74 -9.14
C THR A 142 -9.69 14.11 -10.62
N ALA A 143 -8.61 13.88 -11.36
CA ALA A 143 -8.51 14.16 -12.80
C ALA A 143 -9.01 13.01 -13.69
N ARG A 144 -9.30 11.83 -13.12
CA ARG A 144 -9.62 10.61 -13.87
C ARG A 144 -10.96 10.02 -13.51
N ALA A 145 -11.67 9.51 -14.52
CA ALA A 145 -12.99 8.89 -14.33
C ALA A 145 -12.91 7.45 -13.80
N GLY A 146 -11.72 6.81 -13.79
CA GLY A 146 -11.55 5.40 -13.40
C GLY A 146 -10.35 5.18 -12.50
N TRP A 147 -10.27 3.96 -11.97
CA TRP A 147 -9.15 3.49 -11.17
C TRP A 147 -7.86 3.42 -12.01
N LEU A 148 -6.74 3.78 -11.39
CA LEU A 148 -5.40 3.52 -11.91
C LEU A 148 -5.04 2.03 -11.75
N GLY A 149 -3.93 1.63 -12.34
CA GLY A 149 -3.41 0.26 -12.24
C GLY A 149 -3.19 -0.20 -10.81
N VAL A 150 -3.23 -1.51 -10.62
CA VAL A 150 -2.96 -2.16 -9.34
C VAL A 150 -1.48 -2.03 -9.00
N CYS A 151 -1.21 -1.75 -7.74
CA CYS A 151 0.13 -1.72 -7.16
C CYS A 151 0.27 -2.82 -6.12
N CYS A 152 1.49 -3.22 -5.83
CA CYS A 152 1.77 -4.24 -4.83
C CYS A 152 2.95 -3.83 -3.97
N ASP A 153 2.75 -3.83 -2.65
CA ASP A 153 3.72 -3.39 -1.67
C ASP A 153 4.49 -2.12 -2.13
N ASP A 154 5.77 -2.02 -1.88
CA ASP A 154 6.62 -0.91 -2.33
C ASP A 154 7.31 -1.19 -3.68
N GLY A 155 6.89 -2.24 -4.41
CA GLY A 155 7.42 -2.62 -5.71
C GLY A 155 8.80 -3.28 -5.67
N THR A 156 9.40 -3.46 -4.50
CA THR A 156 10.74 -4.08 -4.40
C THR A 156 10.70 -5.60 -4.54
N SER A 157 9.53 -6.22 -4.31
CA SER A 157 9.36 -7.67 -4.27
C SER A 157 8.67 -8.25 -5.50
N ILE A 158 7.95 -7.45 -6.29
CA ILE A 158 7.09 -7.93 -7.39
C ILE A 158 7.31 -7.12 -8.66
N ALA A 159 7.91 -7.77 -9.66
CA ALA A 159 8.36 -7.11 -10.89
C ALA A 159 7.23 -6.66 -11.85
N VAL A 160 5.99 -7.15 -11.67
CA VAL A 160 4.87 -6.87 -12.59
C VAL A 160 3.91 -5.79 -12.08
N TYR A 161 4.07 -5.34 -10.85
CA TYR A 161 3.24 -4.31 -10.25
C TYR A 161 4.05 -3.06 -9.94
N ASP A 162 3.43 -1.90 -10.10
CA ASP A 162 4.00 -0.65 -9.61
C ASP A 162 4.07 -0.67 -8.08
N GLY A 163 5.10 -0.04 -7.53
CA GLY A 163 5.35 0.01 -6.08
C GLY A 163 4.67 1.18 -5.37
N TRP A 164 3.86 1.97 -6.05
CA TRP A 164 3.08 3.06 -5.48
C TRP A 164 1.86 3.37 -6.34
N ALA A 165 0.79 3.79 -5.71
CA ALA A 165 -0.46 4.16 -6.38
C ALA A 165 -0.62 5.67 -6.40
N GLY A 166 -1.04 6.21 -7.54
CA GLY A 166 -1.27 7.65 -7.73
C GLY A 166 -0.74 8.15 -9.05
N MET A 167 -0.76 9.46 -9.21
CA MET A 167 -0.18 10.17 -10.32
C MET A 167 0.28 11.55 -9.83
N PHE A 168 1.57 11.82 -9.90
CA PHE A 168 2.12 13.09 -9.42
C PHE A 168 1.46 14.29 -10.10
N GLY A 169 1.03 15.24 -9.27
CA GLY A 169 0.29 16.41 -9.70
C GLY A 169 -1.22 16.21 -9.85
N GLU A 170 -1.72 14.98 -9.71
CA GLU A 170 -3.16 14.68 -9.73
C GLU A 170 -3.62 14.25 -8.32
N PRO A 171 -4.36 15.09 -7.57
CA PRO A 171 -4.78 14.77 -6.22
C PRO A 171 -5.59 13.47 -6.11
N LEU A 172 -5.32 12.72 -5.05
CA LEU A 172 -6.00 11.47 -4.71
C LEU A 172 -7.48 11.71 -4.43
N ASP A 173 -8.33 10.97 -5.14
CA ASP A 173 -9.79 10.94 -4.98
C ASP A 173 -10.23 9.77 -4.09
N ARG A 174 -9.74 8.57 -4.39
CA ARG A 174 -10.12 7.31 -3.72
C ARG A 174 -8.97 6.33 -3.63
N LEU A 175 -9.04 5.44 -2.62
CA LEU A 175 -8.06 4.40 -2.37
C LEU A 175 -8.76 3.09 -1.99
N GLN A 176 -8.29 1.99 -2.56
CA GLN A 176 -8.67 0.61 -2.17
C GLN A 176 -7.41 -0.17 -1.79
N ILE A 177 -7.49 -0.94 -0.71
CA ILE A 177 -6.38 -1.75 -0.19
C ILE A 177 -6.93 -3.12 0.22
N GLY A 178 -6.22 -4.19 -0.17
CA GLY A 178 -6.45 -5.56 0.31
C GLY A 178 -5.13 -6.26 0.60
N ILE A 179 -5.13 -7.23 1.50
CA ILE A 179 -3.96 -8.05 1.85
C ILE A 179 -4.25 -9.50 1.52
N ALA A 180 -3.41 -10.12 0.67
CA ALA A 180 -3.56 -11.50 0.23
C ALA A 180 -2.22 -12.12 -0.19
N ALA A 181 -2.21 -13.45 -0.37
CA ALA A 181 -1.04 -14.18 -0.88
C ALA A 181 -0.82 -13.97 -2.39
N SER A 182 -1.84 -13.54 -3.12
CA SER A 182 -1.79 -13.18 -4.53
C SER A 182 -2.84 -12.12 -4.82
N ASN A 183 -2.70 -11.41 -5.95
CA ASN A 183 -3.75 -10.49 -6.39
C ASN A 183 -5.00 -11.32 -6.75
N GLN A 184 -6.00 -11.25 -5.88
CA GLN A 184 -7.32 -11.87 -6.05
C GLN A 184 -8.43 -10.82 -6.03
N PHE A 185 -8.06 -9.55 -6.02
CA PHE A 185 -8.95 -8.45 -5.76
C PHE A 185 -9.23 -7.63 -7.01
N PHE A 186 -8.25 -7.50 -7.88
CA PHE A 186 -8.27 -6.54 -8.98
C PHE A 186 -8.00 -7.24 -10.32
N ASP A 187 -8.84 -8.18 -10.69
CA ASP A 187 -8.82 -8.84 -12.00
C ASP A 187 -9.58 -8.04 -13.06
#